data_06ad1acdc9efce03ab71df5155ca575a
#
_entry.id   06ad1acdc9efce03ab71df5155ca575a
#
_cell.length_a   1.000
_cell.length_b   1.000
_cell.length_c   1.000
_cell.angle_alpha   90.00
_cell.angle_beta   90.00
_cell.angle_gamma   90.00
#
_symmetry.space_group_name_H-M   'P 1'
#
loop_
_entity.id
_entity.type
_entity.pdbx_description
1 polymer ?
#
loop_
_entity_poly.entity_id
_entity_poly.type
_entity_poly.pdbx_seq_one_letter_code
_entity_poly.pdbx_strand_id
1 'polypeptide(L)'
;DPVAIARAVKGAGAAAVTATNRYTGFSIDIDTATPQIGGPAGIGGTWTKPLSLRWVHRIHQEIGMPVAGSNGIFDHRDAIEFIMAGAGVVQIGSVLMIKGIKWLTKVIEGMERFMDEKGYDDIRGMYGIASAQAAGDYSEQFARARRYAAIDHDTCKNPTCTVCIQMCFYEALSQANGKVEMHPESCIGCELCYDVCPFGAIAMAETTPAQHAAGYYDIPEGVFETDKFTTRRNNPESIDR
;
A
#
# COMPACT_ATOMS: atom_id res chain seq x y z
N ASP A 1 8.74 18.81 0.94
CA ASP A 1 8.23 17.87 1.93
C ASP A 1 6.94 18.44 2.54
N PRO A 2 5.76 17.81 2.31
CA PRO A 2 4.47 18.25 2.84
C PRO A 2 4.42 18.35 4.37
N VAL A 3 5.19 17.54 5.11
CA VAL A 3 5.25 17.58 6.57
C VAL A 3 5.93 18.86 7.03
N ALA A 4 7.04 19.26 6.38
CA ALA A 4 7.72 20.51 6.68
C ALA A 4 6.84 21.72 6.42
N ILE A 5 6.08 21.70 5.31
CA ILE A 5 5.10 22.76 4.99
C ILE A 5 3.99 22.80 6.04
N ALA A 6 3.41 21.62 6.40
CA ALA A 6 2.37 21.54 7.44
C ALA A 6 2.86 22.10 8.79
N ARG A 7 4.10 21.82 9.17
CA ARG A 7 4.73 22.37 10.38
C ARG A 7 4.85 23.90 10.31
N ALA A 8 5.29 24.42 9.17
CA ALA A 8 5.43 25.86 8.98
C ALA A 8 4.08 26.60 9.03
N VAL A 9 3.06 26.10 8.31
CA VAL A 9 1.74 26.75 8.30
C VAL A 9 1.02 26.62 9.65
N LYS A 10 1.20 25.53 10.38
CA LYS A 10 0.73 25.42 11.78
C LYS A 10 1.37 26.48 12.66
N GLY A 11 2.69 26.69 12.56
CA GLY A 11 3.43 27.74 13.27
C GLY A 11 2.95 29.15 12.91
N ALA A 12 2.46 29.35 11.70
CA ALA A 12 1.85 30.60 11.23
C ALA A 12 0.38 30.78 11.64
N GLY A 13 -0.20 29.84 12.40
CA GLY A 13 -1.56 29.94 12.92
C GLY A 13 -2.66 29.29 12.05
N ALA A 14 -2.32 28.49 11.04
CA ALA A 14 -3.33 27.75 10.29
C ALA A 14 -4.01 26.70 11.18
N ALA A 15 -5.34 26.64 11.14
CA ALA A 15 -6.14 25.70 11.94
C ALA A 15 -6.17 24.28 11.37
N ALA A 16 -5.99 24.13 10.06
CA ALA A 16 -6.00 22.86 9.35
C ALA A 16 -5.21 22.98 8.03
N VAL A 17 -4.91 21.84 7.41
CA VAL A 17 -4.24 21.80 6.11
C VAL A 17 -4.86 20.71 5.23
N THR A 18 -4.92 20.94 3.91
CA THR A 18 -5.16 19.88 2.95
C THR A 18 -3.81 19.24 2.59
N ALA A 19 -3.68 17.93 2.84
CA ALA A 19 -2.40 17.23 2.76
C ALA A 19 -1.75 17.31 1.38
N THR A 20 -2.56 17.19 0.32
CA THR A 20 -2.08 17.17 -1.06
C THR A 20 -3.05 17.87 -2.00
N ASN A 21 -2.50 18.49 -3.04
CA ASN A 21 -3.25 18.87 -4.24
C ASN A 21 -3.02 17.79 -5.31
N ARG A 22 -3.56 17.97 -6.52
CA ARG A 22 -3.33 17.08 -7.66
C ARG A 22 -1.82 16.99 -7.96
N TYR A 23 -1.38 15.81 -8.31
CA TYR A 23 -0.01 15.61 -8.77
C TYR A 23 0.17 16.17 -10.18
N THR A 24 1.38 16.60 -10.52
CA THR A 24 1.69 17.03 -11.88
C THR A 24 2.30 15.88 -12.65
N GLY A 25 1.75 15.57 -13.80
CA GLY A 25 2.24 14.55 -14.71
C GLY A 25 2.48 15.09 -16.11
N PHE A 26 3.18 14.31 -16.92
CA PHE A 26 3.51 14.61 -18.31
C PHE A 26 3.38 13.32 -19.13
N SER A 27 2.77 13.43 -20.30
CA SER A 27 2.62 12.32 -21.24
C SER A 27 2.87 12.78 -22.66
N ILE A 28 3.51 11.93 -23.45
CA ILE A 28 3.88 12.18 -24.83
C ILE A 28 3.16 11.18 -25.74
N ASP A 29 2.59 11.69 -26.80
CA ASP A 29 2.18 10.88 -27.94
C ASP A 29 3.43 10.56 -28.77
N ILE A 30 3.85 9.31 -28.77
CA ILE A 30 5.09 8.89 -29.42
C ILE A 30 4.98 8.89 -30.96
N ASP A 31 3.79 8.75 -31.51
CA ASP A 31 3.56 8.71 -32.94
C ASP A 31 3.67 10.10 -33.56
N THR A 32 3.25 11.12 -32.83
CA THR A 32 3.30 12.52 -33.27
C THR A 32 4.46 13.31 -32.65
N ALA A 33 5.18 12.73 -31.68
CA ALA A 33 6.22 13.35 -30.88
C ALA A 33 5.75 14.66 -30.20
N THR A 34 4.47 14.71 -29.75
CA THR A 34 3.88 15.89 -29.12
C THR A 34 3.37 15.59 -27.71
N PRO A 35 3.36 16.57 -26.80
CA PRO A 35 2.70 16.42 -25.52
C PRO A 35 1.19 16.18 -25.69
N GLN A 36 0.63 15.11 -25.05
CA GLN A 36 -0.80 14.77 -25.18
C GLN A 36 -1.75 15.87 -24.73
N ILE A 37 -1.36 16.66 -23.72
CA ILE A 37 -2.17 17.74 -23.15
C ILE A 37 -1.44 19.08 -23.15
N GLY A 38 -0.59 19.31 -24.13
CA GLY A 38 0.12 20.57 -24.33
C GLY A 38 1.30 20.83 -23.39
N GLY A 39 1.52 19.98 -22.37
CA GLY A 39 2.60 20.12 -21.39
C GLY A 39 2.28 19.43 -20.06
N PRO A 40 3.07 19.67 -19.01
CA PRO A 40 2.79 19.16 -17.67
C PRO A 40 1.43 19.64 -17.15
N ALA A 41 0.61 18.72 -16.65
CA ALA A 41 -0.73 19.03 -16.16
C ALA A 41 -1.04 18.24 -14.86
N GLY A 42 -2.06 18.69 -14.15
CA GLY A 42 -2.54 17.99 -12.97
C GLY A 42 -3.18 16.66 -13.35
N ILE A 43 -2.68 15.62 -12.76
CA ILE A 43 -3.18 14.25 -12.90
C ILE A 43 -3.77 13.74 -11.59
N GLY A 44 -4.76 12.87 -11.68
CA GLY A 44 -5.45 12.27 -10.55
C GLY A 44 -5.97 10.89 -10.92
N GLY A 45 -6.72 10.29 -10.02
CA GLY A 45 -7.26 8.95 -10.18
C GLY A 45 -7.00 8.09 -8.95
N THR A 46 -7.54 6.88 -8.93
CA THR A 46 -7.41 5.94 -7.80
C THR A 46 -5.97 5.61 -7.46
N TRP A 47 -5.08 5.58 -8.41
CA TRP A 47 -3.66 5.30 -8.24
C TRP A 47 -2.93 6.33 -7.35
N THR A 48 -3.46 7.55 -7.20
CA THR A 48 -2.86 8.59 -6.34
C THR A 48 -3.17 8.38 -4.86
N LYS A 49 -4.15 7.54 -4.52
CA LYS A 49 -4.60 7.29 -3.15
C LYS A 49 -3.45 6.92 -2.20
N PRO A 50 -2.63 5.90 -2.45
CA PRO A 50 -1.57 5.50 -1.52
C PRO A 50 -0.53 6.60 -1.29
N LEU A 51 -0.25 7.42 -2.30
CA LEU A 51 0.65 8.57 -2.17
C LEU A 51 0.08 9.63 -1.23
N SER A 52 -1.21 9.92 -1.36
CA SER A 52 -1.91 10.91 -0.54
C SER A 52 -2.14 10.42 0.90
N LEU A 53 -2.51 9.14 1.08
CA LEU A 53 -2.66 8.51 2.39
C LEU A 53 -1.38 8.61 3.23
N ARG A 54 -0.20 8.38 2.62
CA ARG A 54 1.08 8.54 3.29
C ARG A 54 1.25 9.93 3.89
N TRP A 55 0.88 10.98 3.17
CA TRP A 55 1.02 12.36 3.66
C TRP A 55 0.00 12.71 4.73
N VAL A 56 -1.23 12.24 4.62
CA VAL A 56 -2.24 12.39 5.67
C VAL A 56 -1.76 11.73 6.96
N HIS A 57 -1.32 10.47 6.88
CA HIS A 57 -0.77 9.73 8.01
C HIS A 57 0.38 10.48 8.67
N ARG A 58 1.38 10.91 7.89
CA ARG A 58 2.57 11.60 8.44
C ARG A 58 2.23 12.95 9.08
N ILE A 59 1.38 13.76 8.44
CA ILE A 59 0.96 15.05 9.01
C ILE A 59 0.17 14.82 10.32
N HIS A 60 -0.72 13.82 10.33
CA HIS A 60 -1.49 13.46 11.52
C HIS A 60 -0.56 13.05 12.67
N GLN A 61 0.38 12.14 12.43
CA GLN A 61 1.28 11.60 13.46
C GLN A 61 2.36 12.59 13.90
N GLU A 62 3.04 13.23 12.95
CA GLU A 62 4.24 14.02 13.25
C GLU A 62 3.92 15.46 13.65
N ILE A 63 2.78 16.01 13.19
CA ILE A 63 2.40 17.40 13.41
C ILE A 63 1.21 17.53 14.37
N GLY A 64 0.33 16.52 14.43
CA GLY A 64 -0.90 16.57 15.23
C GLY A 64 -1.80 17.75 14.83
N MET A 65 -1.87 18.06 13.54
CA MET A 65 -2.69 19.13 12.97
C MET A 65 -3.90 18.52 12.27
N PRO A 66 -5.11 19.10 12.36
CA PRO A 66 -6.24 18.68 11.55
C PRO A 66 -5.89 18.69 10.07
N VAL A 67 -6.11 17.56 9.38
CA VAL A 67 -5.72 17.38 7.98
C VAL A 67 -6.93 16.93 7.16
N ALA A 68 -7.10 17.52 5.99
CA ALA A 68 -8.03 17.08 4.97
C ALA A 68 -7.32 16.14 3.98
N GLY A 69 -7.88 14.97 3.74
CA GLY A 69 -7.44 14.01 2.75
C GLY A 69 -8.04 14.31 1.37
N SER A 70 -7.23 14.26 0.34
CA SER A 70 -7.65 14.48 -1.05
C SER A 70 -6.87 13.59 -2.00
N ASN A 71 -7.36 13.46 -3.23
CA ASN A 71 -6.83 12.63 -4.30
C ASN A 71 -7.05 11.11 -4.12
N GLY A 72 -7.59 10.51 -5.15
CA GLY A 72 -7.77 9.07 -5.24
C GLY A 72 -8.99 8.51 -4.49
N ILE A 73 -9.90 9.38 -4.02
CA ILE A 73 -11.13 8.98 -3.34
C ILE A 73 -12.23 8.80 -4.39
N PHE A 74 -12.65 7.57 -4.64
CA PHE A 74 -13.65 7.21 -5.64
C PHE A 74 -14.90 6.55 -5.03
N ASP A 75 -14.77 5.93 -3.88
CA ASP A 75 -15.89 5.31 -3.18
C ASP A 75 -15.78 5.49 -1.64
N HIS A 76 -16.70 4.84 -0.92
CA HIS A 76 -16.77 4.91 0.53
C HIS A 76 -15.54 4.26 1.22
N ARG A 77 -14.96 3.20 0.62
CA ARG A 77 -13.79 2.53 1.20
C ARG A 77 -12.58 3.45 1.17
N ASP A 78 -12.38 4.15 0.04
CA ASP A 78 -11.32 5.14 -0.06
C ASP A 78 -11.48 6.25 0.99
N ALA A 79 -12.70 6.77 1.16
CA ALA A 79 -12.98 7.80 2.17
C ALA A 79 -12.68 7.31 3.58
N ILE A 80 -13.07 6.07 3.92
CA ILE A 80 -12.81 5.44 5.21
C ILE A 80 -11.30 5.25 5.43
N GLU A 81 -10.55 4.81 4.43
CA GLU A 81 -9.09 4.69 4.53
C GLU A 81 -8.43 6.03 4.91
N PHE A 82 -8.85 7.13 4.29
CA PHE A 82 -8.35 8.46 4.64
C PHE A 82 -8.68 8.86 6.08
N ILE A 83 -9.89 8.56 6.56
CA ILE A 83 -10.30 8.82 7.94
C ILE A 83 -9.46 7.97 8.90
N MET A 84 -9.30 6.69 8.62
CA MET A 84 -8.47 5.79 9.42
C MET A 84 -7.00 6.18 9.42
N ALA A 85 -6.52 6.85 8.36
CA ALA A 85 -5.18 7.41 8.29
C ALA A 85 -5.03 8.74 9.05
N GLY A 86 -6.12 9.34 9.55
CA GLY A 86 -6.12 10.57 10.34
C GLY A 86 -6.62 11.82 9.60
N ALA A 87 -7.33 11.66 8.47
CA ALA A 87 -8.05 12.78 7.87
C ALA A 87 -9.32 13.09 8.65
N GLY A 88 -9.46 14.32 9.12
CA GLY A 88 -10.70 14.79 9.74
C GLY A 88 -11.79 15.14 8.73
N VAL A 89 -11.40 15.38 7.48
CA VAL A 89 -12.28 15.68 6.34
C VAL A 89 -11.71 15.02 5.09
N VAL A 90 -12.57 14.57 4.18
CA VAL A 90 -12.18 14.06 2.86
C VAL A 90 -12.73 14.96 1.75
N GLN A 91 -11.93 15.18 0.73
CA GLN A 91 -12.27 16.00 -0.43
C GLN A 91 -12.40 15.12 -1.67
N ILE A 92 -13.59 15.07 -2.23
CA ILE A 92 -13.93 14.23 -3.38
C ILE A 92 -14.14 15.15 -4.60
N GLY A 93 -13.43 14.88 -5.68
CA GLY A 93 -13.51 15.69 -6.90
C GLY A 93 -13.74 14.86 -8.15
N SER A 94 -12.70 14.21 -8.67
CA SER A 94 -12.69 13.55 -9.98
C SER A 94 -13.83 12.56 -10.20
N VAL A 95 -14.19 11.78 -9.20
CA VAL A 95 -15.29 10.81 -9.32
C VAL A 95 -16.65 11.50 -9.55
N LEU A 96 -16.86 12.66 -8.95
CA LEU A 96 -18.09 13.42 -9.15
C LEU A 96 -18.18 13.99 -10.58
N MET A 97 -17.04 14.32 -11.17
CA MET A 97 -16.98 14.72 -12.58
C MET A 97 -17.29 13.54 -13.52
N ILE A 98 -16.85 12.33 -13.16
CA ILE A 98 -17.02 11.12 -13.98
C ILE A 98 -18.40 10.48 -13.77
N LYS A 99 -18.87 10.38 -12.53
CA LYS A 99 -20.09 9.65 -12.13
C LYS A 99 -21.28 10.57 -11.82
N GLY A 100 -21.07 11.88 -11.80
CA GLY A 100 -22.07 12.87 -11.43
C GLY A 100 -22.22 13.06 -9.92
N ILE A 101 -22.81 14.21 -9.53
CA ILE A 101 -22.91 14.64 -8.13
C ILE A 101 -23.67 13.65 -7.23
N LYS A 102 -24.64 12.92 -7.79
CA LYS A 102 -25.39 11.86 -7.06
C LYS A 102 -24.50 10.72 -6.55
N TRP A 103 -23.29 10.60 -7.07
CA TRP A 103 -22.34 9.60 -6.57
C TRP A 103 -21.92 9.86 -5.11
N LEU A 104 -21.95 11.13 -4.68
CA LEU A 104 -21.67 11.50 -3.29
C LEU A 104 -22.64 10.81 -2.30
N THR A 105 -23.93 10.74 -2.64
CA THR A 105 -24.91 10.01 -1.83
C THR A 105 -24.52 8.54 -1.67
N LYS A 106 -24.06 7.89 -2.74
CA LYS A 106 -23.59 6.48 -2.67
C LYS A 106 -22.37 6.30 -1.80
N VAL A 107 -21.47 7.29 -1.79
CA VAL A 107 -20.32 7.27 -0.89
C VAL A 107 -20.78 7.35 0.56
N ILE A 108 -21.68 8.27 0.88
CA ILE A 108 -22.22 8.44 2.24
C ILE A 108 -22.95 7.17 2.69
N GLU A 109 -23.90 6.67 1.91
CA GLU A 109 -24.62 5.43 2.20
C GLU A 109 -23.69 4.22 2.38
N GLY A 110 -22.58 4.19 1.61
CA GLY A 110 -21.58 3.15 1.74
C GLY A 110 -20.80 3.25 3.05
N MET A 111 -20.50 4.47 3.51
CA MET A 111 -19.86 4.70 4.79
C MET A 111 -20.78 4.31 5.95
N GLU A 112 -22.06 4.69 5.89
CA GLU A 112 -23.07 4.33 6.89
C GLU A 112 -23.17 2.80 7.03
N ARG A 113 -23.35 2.09 5.90
CA ARG A 113 -23.37 0.61 5.92
C ARG A 113 -22.11 0.01 6.52
N PHE A 114 -20.94 0.52 6.17
CA PHE A 114 -19.69 0.03 6.74
C PHE A 114 -19.63 0.25 8.25
N MET A 115 -20.09 1.39 8.73
CA MET A 115 -20.14 1.70 10.16
C MET A 115 -21.09 0.73 10.88
N ASP A 116 -22.28 0.50 10.36
CA ASP A 116 -23.25 -0.46 10.89
C ASP A 116 -22.66 -1.89 10.94
N GLU A 117 -22.06 -2.36 9.83
CA GLU A 117 -21.45 -3.68 9.74
C GLU A 117 -20.28 -3.89 10.71
N LYS A 118 -19.55 -2.83 11.03
CA LYS A 118 -18.36 -2.86 11.90
C LYS A 118 -18.63 -2.42 13.35
N GLY A 119 -19.85 -1.96 13.64
CA GLY A 119 -20.25 -1.52 14.97
C GLY A 119 -19.64 -0.18 15.38
N TYR A 120 -19.46 0.74 14.45
CA TYR A 120 -19.03 2.11 14.74
C TYR A 120 -20.26 2.99 14.94
N ASP A 121 -20.41 3.60 16.11
CA ASP A 121 -21.49 4.52 16.41
C ASP A 121 -21.36 5.86 15.65
N ASP A 122 -20.12 6.28 15.39
CA ASP A 122 -19.83 7.46 14.60
C ASP A 122 -18.45 7.40 13.93
N ILE A 123 -18.20 8.36 13.03
CA ILE A 123 -16.96 8.47 12.25
C ILE A 123 -15.72 8.69 13.12
N ARG A 124 -15.88 9.26 14.33
CA ARG A 124 -14.76 9.52 15.26
C ARG A 124 -14.15 8.23 15.76
N GLY A 125 -14.92 7.14 15.84
CA GLY A 125 -14.43 5.80 16.17
C GLY A 125 -13.42 5.26 15.16
N MET A 126 -13.43 5.78 13.93
CA MET A 126 -12.48 5.38 12.88
C MET A 126 -11.29 6.34 12.71
N TYR A 127 -11.37 7.55 13.29
CA TYR A 127 -10.40 8.61 13.07
C TYR A 127 -8.99 8.23 13.58
N GLY A 128 -8.06 8.11 12.66
CA GLY A 128 -6.64 7.85 12.96
C GLY A 128 -6.30 6.46 13.49
N ILE A 129 -7.26 5.52 13.59
CA ILE A 129 -7.04 4.21 14.22
C ILE A 129 -5.99 3.37 13.48
N ALA A 130 -5.93 3.42 12.16
CA ALA A 130 -4.90 2.73 11.38
C ALA A 130 -3.56 3.45 11.49
N SER A 131 -3.58 4.77 11.52
CA SER A 131 -2.38 5.59 11.68
C SER A 131 -1.70 5.32 13.02
N ALA A 132 -2.45 5.17 14.11
CA ALA A 132 -1.93 4.82 15.42
C ALA A 132 -1.27 3.43 15.49
N GLN A 133 -1.62 2.54 14.56
CA GLN A 133 -1.04 1.20 14.45
C GLN A 133 0.15 1.12 13.49
N ALA A 134 0.40 2.17 12.72
CA ALA A 134 1.50 2.19 11.77
C ALA A 134 2.85 2.21 12.50
N ALA A 135 3.85 1.54 11.93
CA ALA A 135 5.21 1.60 12.42
C ALA A 135 5.83 2.98 12.21
N GLY A 136 6.60 3.46 13.19
CA GLY A 136 7.25 4.76 13.12
C GLY A 136 8.44 4.79 12.17
N ASP A 137 9.19 3.70 12.09
CA ASP A 137 10.37 3.55 11.25
C ASP A 137 10.46 2.16 10.59
N TYR A 138 11.51 1.93 9.82
CA TYR A 138 11.71 0.65 9.13
C TYR A 138 11.89 -0.52 10.09
N SER A 139 12.56 -0.33 11.23
CA SER A 139 12.76 -1.42 12.21
C SER A 139 11.45 -1.86 12.84
N GLU A 140 10.56 -0.90 13.15
CA GLU A 140 9.20 -1.22 13.59
C GLU A 140 8.35 -1.85 12.49
N GLN A 141 8.53 -1.43 11.23
CA GLN A 141 7.84 -2.05 10.09
C GLN A 141 8.21 -3.53 9.97
N PHE A 142 9.49 -3.88 10.10
CA PHE A 142 9.93 -5.27 10.12
C PHE A 142 9.28 -6.05 11.27
N ALA A 143 9.28 -5.48 12.48
CA ALA A 143 8.68 -6.13 13.65
C ALA A 143 7.14 -6.32 13.54
N ARG A 144 6.46 -5.54 12.69
CA ARG A 144 5.01 -5.61 12.46
C ARG A 144 4.61 -6.32 11.16
N ALA A 145 5.57 -6.73 10.35
CA ALA A 145 5.28 -7.47 9.13
C ALA A 145 4.53 -8.77 9.48
N ARG A 146 3.41 -9.01 8.80
CA ARG A 146 2.56 -10.17 9.05
C ARG A 146 2.70 -11.27 8.01
N ARG A 147 3.47 -11.01 6.95
CA ARG A 147 3.65 -11.91 5.81
C ARG A 147 5.13 -12.01 5.46
N TYR A 148 5.59 -13.21 5.27
CA TYR A 148 6.99 -13.51 4.98
C TYR A 148 7.09 -14.44 3.78
N ALA A 149 8.21 -14.38 3.08
CA ALA A 149 8.49 -15.29 1.99
C ALA A 149 8.72 -16.72 2.53
N ALA A 150 7.87 -17.65 2.15
CA ALA A 150 8.06 -19.08 2.37
C ALA A 150 8.58 -19.72 1.08
N ILE A 151 9.60 -20.58 1.18
CA ILE A 151 10.30 -21.11 0.02
C ILE A 151 10.09 -22.62 -0.08
N ASP A 152 9.49 -23.06 -1.16
CA ASP A 152 9.41 -24.46 -1.53
C ASP A 152 10.75 -24.88 -2.15
N HIS A 153 11.54 -25.59 -1.37
CA HIS A 153 12.86 -26.05 -1.76
C HIS A 153 12.85 -27.17 -2.82
N ASP A 154 11.74 -27.87 -2.98
CA ASP A 154 11.62 -28.93 -3.99
C ASP A 154 11.38 -28.31 -5.38
N THR A 155 10.62 -27.24 -5.43
CA THR A 155 10.36 -26.48 -6.66
C THR A 155 11.47 -25.49 -6.99
N CYS A 156 12.19 -24.97 -5.99
CA CYS A 156 13.27 -24.00 -6.16
C CYS A 156 14.45 -24.57 -6.94
N LYS A 157 14.95 -23.82 -7.91
CA LYS A 157 16.10 -24.21 -8.75
C LYS A 157 17.42 -23.58 -8.30
N ASN A 158 17.55 -23.19 -7.04
CA ASN A 158 18.83 -22.79 -6.47
C ASN A 158 19.78 -24.02 -6.44
N PRO A 159 21.08 -23.87 -6.72
CA PRO A 159 21.82 -22.61 -6.88
C PRO A 159 21.85 -22.03 -8.30
N THR A 160 21.21 -22.63 -9.28
CA THR A 160 21.24 -22.13 -10.67
C THR A 160 20.38 -20.89 -10.90
N CYS A 161 19.41 -20.63 -10.00
CA CYS A 161 18.56 -19.44 -10.01
C CYS A 161 18.72 -18.66 -8.71
N THR A 162 19.01 -17.36 -8.81
CA THR A 162 19.20 -16.45 -7.68
C THR A 162 18.34 -15.19 -7.78
N VAL A 163 17.34 -15.17 -8.66
CA VAL A 163 16.54 -13.98 -8.99
C VAL A 163 15.92 -13.34 -7.73
N CYS A 164 15.29 -14.13 -6.86
CA CYS A 164 14.66 -13.62 -5.65
C CYS A 164 15.66 -12.98 -4.66
N ILE A 165 16.88 -13.53 -4.58
CA ILE A 165 17.96 -12.99 -3.75
C ILE A 165 18.41 -11.63 -4.30
N GLN A 166 18.67 -11.56 -5.61
CA GLN A 166 19.11 -10.32 -6.28
C GLN A 166 18.09 -9.20 -6.22
N MET A 167 16.80 -9.55 -6.18
CA MET A 167 15.69 -8.59 -6.15
C MET A 167 15.26 -8.20 -4.74
N CYS A 168 15.83 -8.81 -3.70
CA CYS A 168 15.47 -8.48 -2.32
C CYS A 168 16.27 -7.25 -1.83
N PHE A 169 15.64 -6.07 -1.86
CA PHE A 169 16.26 -4.82 -1.38
C PHE A 169 16.57 -4.82 0.12
N TYR A 170 15.97 -5.74 0.86
CA TYR A 170 16.11 -5.82 2.32
C TYR A 170 17.06 -6.91 2.76
N GLU A 171 17.75 -7.55 1.79
CA GLU A 171 18.69 -8.65 2.05
C GLU A 171 18.10 -9.80 2.90
N ALA A 172 16.76 -9.91 2.85
CA ALA A 172 16.03 -10.95 3.58
C ALA A 172 16.13 -12.35 2.97
N LEU A 173 16.78 -12.48 1.84
CA LEU A 173 17.02 -13.75 1.16
C LEU A 173 18.51 -13.91 0.86
N SER A 174 19.07 -15.04 1.26
CA SER A 174 20.47 -15.40 0.97
C SER A 174 20.57 -16.80 0.40
N GLN A 175 21.76 -17.16 -0.03
CA GLN A 175 22.07 -18.52 -0.47
C GLN A 175 22.98 -19.18 0.56
N ALA A 176 22.55 -20.30 1.12
CA ALA A 176 23.39 -21.14 1.96
C ALA A 176 23.15 -22.62 1.65
N ASN A 177 24.20 -23.41 1.62
CA ASN A 177 24.16 -24.87 1.38
C ASN A 177 23.38 -25.28 0.10
N GLY A 178 23.45 -24.45 -0.95
CA GLY A 178 22.74 -24.69 -2.21
C GLY A 178 21.23 -24.46 -2.14
N LYS A 179 20.75 -23.80 -1.11
CA LYS A 179 19.33 -23.43 -0.91
C LYS A 179 19.18 -21.93 -0.68
N VAL A 180 18.00 -21.42 -0.93
CA VAL A 180 17.62 -20.06 -0.53
C VAL A 180 17.21 -20.10 0.94
N GLU A 181 17.84 -19.28 1.75
CA GLU A 181 17.44 -19.07 3.15
C GLU A 181 16.75 -17.71 3.29
N MET A 182 15.72 -17.67 4.12
CA MET A 182 14.97 -16.44 4.42
C MET A 182 15.29 -16.00 5.85
N HIS A 183 15.57 -14.68 5.97
CA HIS A 183 15.88 -14.00 7.23
C HIS A 183 14.67 -13.20 7.66
N PRO A 184 13.87 -13.69 8.65
CA PRO A 184 12.61 -13.07 9.05
C PRO A 184 12.81 -11.64 9.56
N GLU A 185 13.92 -11.41 10.26
CA GLU A 185 14.29 -10.10 10.83
C GLU A 185 14.47 -8.98 9.79
N SER A 186 14.71 -9.35 8.54
CA SER A 186 14.89 -8.42 7.43
C SER A 186 13.70 -8.39 6.47
N CYS A 187 12.78 -9.35 6.55
CA CYS A 187 11.65 -9.47 5.62
C CYS A 187 10.49 -8.56 6.01
N ILE A 188 10.06 -7.67 5.11
CA ILE A 188 8.91 -6.79 5.33
C ILE A 188 7.62 -7.25 4.61
N GLY A 189 7.64 -8.42 3.99
CA GLY A 189 6.46 -8.95 3.28
C GLY A 189 6.07 -8.17 2.02
N CYS A 190 7.03 -7.55 1.32
CA CYS A 190 6.76 -6.72 0.13
C CYS A 190 6.34 -7.49 -1.12
N GLU A 191 6.34 -8.82 -1.08
CA GLU A 191 5.92 -9.74 -2.15
C GLU A 191 6.80 -9.74 -3.41
N LEU A 192 7.82 -8.88 -3.53
CA LEU A 192 8.64 -8.78 -4.74
C LEU A 192 9.29 -10.11 -5.14
N CYS A 193 9.83 -10.85 -4.16
CA CYS A 193 10.43 -12.17 -4.42
C CYS A 193 9.40 -13.20 -4.92
N TYR A 194 8.16 -13.10 -4.46
CA TYR A 194 7.04 -13.90 -4.93
C TYR A 194 6.74 -13.58 -6.40
N ASP A 195 6.62 -12.31 -6.75
CA ASP A 195 6.27 -11.87 -8.11
C ASP A 195 7.36 -12.21 -9.14
N VAL A 196 8.64 -12.12 -8.77
CA VAL A 196 9.74 -12.37 -9.70
C VAL A 196 10.18 -13.83 -9.79
N CYS A 197 9.70 -14.72 -8.91
CA CYS A 197 10.13 -16.13 -8.94
C CYS A 197 9.62 -16.85 -10.20
N PRO A 198 10.49 -17.27 -11.15
CA PRO A 198 10.03 -17.85 -12.42
C PRO A 198 9.47 -19.27 -12.28
N PHE A 199 9.70 -19.91 -11.12
CA PHE A 199 9.30 -21.30 -10.85
C PHE A 199 8.08 -21.39 -9.93
N GLY A 200 7.58 -20.26 -9.37
CA GLY A 200 6.51 -20.28 -8.40
C GLY A 200 6.88 -20.91 -7.06
N ALA A 201 8.16 -20.97 -6.74
CA ALA A 201 8.69 -21.62 -5.54
C ALA A 201 8.60 -20.73 -4.28
N ILE A 202 7.90 -19.60 -4.31
CA ILE A 202 7.77 -18.70 -3.17
C ILE A 202 6.29 -18.42 -2.91
N ALA A 203 5.88 -18.59 -1.66
CA ALA A 203 4.59 -18.18 -1.15
C ALA A 203 4.75 -17.08 -0.10
N MET A 204 3.69 -16.35 0.18
CA MET A 204 3.65 -15.40 1.30
C MET A 204 2.90 -16.05 2.46
N ALA A 205 3.65 -16.48 3.47
CA ALA A 205 3.10 -17.05 4.70
C ALA A 205 2.73 -15.94 5.69
N GLU A 206 1.59 -16.08 6.35
CA GLU A 206 1.21 -15.22 7.46
C GLU A 206 1.84 -15.74 8.75
N THR A 207 2.32 -14.82 9.58
CA THR A 207 2.90 -15.17 10.89
C THR A 207 2.50 -14.14 11.94
N THR A 208 2.54 -14.55 13.18
CA THR A 208 2.28 -13.66 14.30
C THR A 208 3.53 -12.82 14.64
N PRO A 209 3.35 -11.63 15.25
CA PRO A 209 4.48 -10.84 15.73
C PRO A 209 5.39 -11.59 16.70
N ALA A 210 4.83 -12.49 17.50
CA ALA A 210 5.61 -13.31 18.45
C ALA A 210 6.49 -14.34 17.73
N GLN A 211 5.98 -15.00 16.70
CA GLN A 211 6.76 -15.92 15.86
C GLN A 211 7.89 -15.18 15.13
N HIS A 212 7.62 -14.00 14.63
CA HIS A 212 8.63 -13.15 14.00
C HIS A 212 9.75 -12.76 14.99
N ALA A 213 9.37 -12.24 16.15
CA ALA A 213 10.34 -11.84 17.18
C ALA A 213 11.20 -13.01 17.70
N ALA A 214 10.69 -14.22 17.65
CA ALA A 214 11.40 -15.45 18.00
C ALA A 214 12.30 -15.99 16.86
N GLY A 215 12.29 -15.36 15.67
CA GLY A 215 13.00 -15.86 14.49
C GLY A 215 12.43 -17.17 13.95
N TYR A 216 11.19 -17.47 14.29
CA TYR A 216 10.49 -18.68 13.89
C TYR A 216 9.14 -18.37 13.29
N TYR A 217 8.81 -19.03 12.19
CA TYR A 217 7.48 -18.98 11.59
C TYR A 217 7.15 -20.34 10.99
N ASP A 218 5.93 -20.78 11.26
CA ASP A 218 5.40 -21.97 10.62
C ASP A 218 4.91 -21.62 9.22
N ILE A 219 5.30 -22.41 8.25
CA ILE A 219 4.65 -22.37 6.93
C ILE A 219 3.31 -23.09 7.12
N PRO A 220 2.17 -22.40 6.95
CA PRO A 220 0.87 -23.05 7.08
C PRO A 220 0.76 -24.23 6.13
N GLU A 221 0.19 -25.34 6.60
CA GLU A 221 -0.09 -26.52 5.80
C GLU A 221 -0.93 -26.12 4.58
N GLY A 222 -0.54 -26.56 3.38
CA GLY A 222 -1.23 -26.21 2.14
C GLY A 222 -0.89 -24.85 1.52
N VAL A 223 0.09 -24.10 2.06
CA VAL A 223 0.50 -22.79 1.46
C VAL A 223 0.91 -22.94 0.01
N PHE A 224 1.54 -24.04 -0.37
CA PHE A 224 1.95 -24.32 -1.74
C PHE A 224 0.91 -25.12 -2.56
N GLU A 225 -0.17 -25.60 -1.94
CA GLU A 225 -1.17 -26.48 -2.57
C GLU A 225 -2.30 -25.72 -3.28
N THR A 226 -2.32 -24.39 -3.20
CA THR A 226 -3.43 -23.60 -3.76
C THR A 226 -3.22 -23.27 -5.23
N ASP A 227 -4.25 -23.49 -6.06
CA ASP A 227 -4.32 -23.10 -7.48
C ASP A 227 -4.02 -21.62 -7.77
N LYS A 228 -3.95 -20.79 -6.73
CA LYS A 228 -3.55 -19.38 -6.83
C LYS A 228 -2.14 -19.18 -7.37
N PHE A 229 -1.27 -20.17 -7.21
CA PHE A 229 0.09 -20.14 -7.76
C PHE A 229 0.14 -20.42 -9.26
N THR A 230 -0.76 -21.24 -9.76
CA THR A 230 -0.76 -21.71 -11.16
C THR A 230 -1.41 -20.71 -12.11
N THR A 231 -2.41 -19.95 -11.66
CA THR A 231 -3.27 -19.14 -12.55
C THR A 231 -2.64 -17.83 -13.02
N ARG A 232 -1.71 -17.22 -12.25
CA ARG A 232 -1.07 -15.95 -12.66
C ARG A 232 0.15 -16.14 -13.56
N ARG A 233 0.83 -17.29 -13.52
CA ARG A 233 2.12 -17.48 -14.21
C ARG A 233 2.08 -18.41 -15.41
N ASN A 234 1.05 -19.23 -15.54
CA ASN A 234 0.87 -20.13 -16.68
C ASN A 234 0.00 -19.53 -17.79
N ASN A 235 -0.33 -18.25 -17.72
CA ASN A 235 -0.98 -17.58 -18.85
C ASN A 235 0.08 -16.75 -19.58
N PRO A 236 0.65 -17.28 -20.70
CA PRO A 236 1.64 -16.52 -21.50
C PRO A 236 1.06 -15.24 -22.11
N GLU A 237 -0.28 -15.09 -22.16
CA GLU A 237 -0.96 -13.89 -22.66
C GLU A 237 -0.94 -12.71 -21.65
N SER A 238 -0.44 -12.92 -20.41
CA SER A 238 -0.35 -11.86 -19.42
C SER A 238 0.95 -11.02 -19.51
N ILE A 239 1.89 -11.41 -20.37
CA ILE A 239 3.20 -10.76 -20.53
C ILE A 239 3.16 -9.65 -21.60
N ASP A 240 2.13 -9.65 -22.46
CA ASP A 240 1.98 -8.70 -23.58
C ASP A 240 0.95 -7.58 -23.30
N ARG A 241 0.89 -7.05 -22.06
CA ARG A 241 0.07 -5.86 -21.75
C ARG A 241 0.85 -4.83 -20.98
#